data_a1d66b52344147f11e4b80894ccd3bb0
#
_entry.id   a1d66b52344147f11e4b80894ccd3bb0
#
_cell.length_a   1.000
_cell.length_b   1.000
_cell.length_c   1.000
_cell.angle_alpha   90.00
_cell.angle_beta   90.00
_cell.angle_gamma   90.00
#
_symmetry.space_group_name_H-M   'P 1'
#
loop_
_entity.id
_entity.type
_entity.pdbx_description
1 polymer ?
#
loop_
_entity_poly.entity_id
_entity_poly.type
_entity_poly.pdbx_seq_one_letter_code
_entity_poly.pdbx_strand_id
1 'polypeptide(L)'
;MLKSSNKVETNVYEVEISIDAEAFEEAVQKAYLKQRKNITVKGFRKGKAPRKFIEKMYGEGVFYEDALEILYPEAVSEAIKEAELDIVDTPFDLDVTEIGKNGVEMKFKVTVKPEVKLGKYKGVKATKAATKVTADEVKQELSRMQEQNSRMISVDNRAVKKNDTAVIDFEGFVDGVAFDGGKAENYELVIGSGSFVPGFEDQIIGHKIGEEFDVNVKFPEDYHEGLASKDAVFKIKLHEIKVKELPDLDDEFVKDVSEFDTLDELKKHIKSDLEEKKKADADAAFTNDLLEQVANGIKAEIPAVMIEKEAEEMVEEFAYRLQMQGLDLNTYLMYTGMDKDKLLENYKTPAENQVKLKLALEEIVKAEKIEATEEDINAEYEKLAKAYGMEVDAVKSAVPAENLAGDIKSQKAIGIIKENAVEGAAKKTAAKKETATKKDDAEKPAKKPAAKKTTAKKDDAVKPAKKPAAKKTTKKTEE
;
A
#
# COMPACT_ATOMS: atom_id res chain seq x y z
N MET A 1 -30.44 2.92 32.88
CA MET A 1 -29.45 2.07 32.18
C MET A 1 -28.04 2.50 32.54
N LEU A 2 -27.59 3.68 32.13
CA LEU A 2 -26.28 4.21 32.48
C LEU A 2 -26.22 4.57 33.99
N LYS A 3 -25.22 4.09 34.72
CA LYS A 3 -24.94 4.47 36.09
C LYS A 3 -23.86 5.53 36.19
N SER A 4 -22.75 5.28 35.52
CA SER A 4 -21.63 6.21 35.49
C SER A 4 -20.82 6.06 34.22
N SER A 5 -20.16 7.15 33.81
CA SER A 5 -19.19 7.18 32.73
C SER A 5 -18.01 8.00 33.22
N ASN A 6 -16.88 7.34 33.46
CA ASN A 6 -15.69 7.94 34.02
C ASN A 6 -14.49 7.80 33.10
N LYS A 7 -13.78 8.88 32.86
CA LYS A 7 -12.51 8.84 32.15
C LYS A 7 -11.43 8.20 33.03
N VAL A 8 -10.90 7.05 32.59
CA VAL A 8 -9.86 6.30 33.34
C VAL A 8 -8.47 6.50 32.76
N GLU A 9 -8.37 6.67 31.44
CA GLU A 9 -7.13 6.95 30.73
C GLU A 9 -7.38 7.96 29.61
N THR A 10 -6.33 8.39 28.92
CA THR A 10 -6.49 9.24 27.75
C THR A 10 -7.31 8.48 26.69
N ASN A 11 -8.44 9.06 26.28
CA ASN A 11 -9.39 8.49 25.31
C ASN A 11 -10.01 7.14 25.72
N VAL A 12 -9.95 6.75 27.02
CA VAL A 12 -10.60 5.54 27.52
C VAL A 12 -11.55 5.91 28.65
N TYR A 13 -12.80 5.50 28.51
CA TYR A 13 -13.84 5.66 29.49
C TYR A 13 -14.27 4.30 30.03
N GLU A 14 -14.46 4.22 31.35
CA GLU A 14 -15.13 3.11 32.02
C GLU A 14 -16.61 3.46 32.14
N VAL A 15 -17.46 2.64 31.59
CA VAL A 15 -18.91 2.79 31.60
C VAL A 15 -19.50 1.72 32.49
N GLU A 16 -20.30 2.14 33.48
CA GLU A 16 -21.03 1.26 34.38
C GLU A 16 -22.51 1.33 34.06
N ILE A 17 -23.11 0.18 33.86
CA ILE A 17 -24.52 0.07 33.54
C ILE A 17 -25.25 -0.87 34.48
N SER A 18 -26.55 -0.63 34.65
CA SER A 18 -27.45 -1.49 35.40
C SER A 18 -28.65 -1.82 34.53
N ILE A 19 -28.94 -3.10 34.39
CA ILE A 19 -30.11 -3.66 33.72
C ILE A 19 -31.08 -4.11 34.83
N ASP A 20 -32.31 -3.64 34.78
CA ASP A 20 -33.31 -3.96 35.78
C ASP A 20 -33.73 -5.43 35.76
N ALA A 21 -34.36 -5.86 36.86
CA ALA A 21 -34.77 -7.26 37.04
C ALA A 21 -35.82 -7.71 36.03
N GLU A 22 -36.67 -6.83 35.51
CA GLU A 22 -37.74 -7.14 34.59
C GLU A 22 -37.14 -7.45 33.19
N ALA A 23 -36.28 -6.57 32.67
CA ALA A 23 -35.61 -6.76 31.40
C ALA A 23 -34.69 -8.01 31.43
N PHE A 24 -33.99 -8.22 32.55
CA PHE A 24 -33.16 -9.43 32.70
C PHE A 24 -33.98 -10.71 32.71
N GLU A 25 -35.13 -10.73 33.44
CA GLU A 25 -36.02 -11.91 33.50
C GLU A 25 -36.61 -12.22 32.11
N GLU A 26 -36.95 -11.20 31.31
CA GLU A 26 -37.40 -11.42 29.95
C GLU A 26 -36.30 -12.04 29.08
N ALA A 27 -35.05 -11.61 29.21
CA ALA A 27 -33.93 -12.17 28.48
C ALA A 27 -33.65 -13.61 28.92
N VAL A 28 -33.69 -13.90 30.22
CA VAL A 28 -33.57 -15.27 30.74
C VAL A 28 -34.68 -16.17 30.19
N GLN A 29 -35.91 -15.63 30.03
CA GLN A 29 -37.00 -16.38 29.41
C GLN A 29 -36.74 -16.62 27.91
N LYS A 30 -36.20 -15.66 27.17
CA LYS A 30 -35.78 -15.83 25.77
C LYS A 30 -34.65 -16.87 25.65
N ALA A 31 -33.66 -16.80 26.52
CA ALA A 31 -32.55 -17.77 26.59
C ALA A 31 -33.04 -19.19 26.86
N TYR A 32 -33.94 -19.36 27.86
CA TYR A 32 -34.57 -20.65 28.09
C TYR A 32 -35.29 -21.16 26.84
N LEU A 33 -36.09 -20.35 26.14
CA LEU A 33 -36.82 -20.78 24.94
C LEU A 33 -35.86 -21.20 23.80
N LYS A 34 -34.71 -20.53 23.68
CA LYS A 34 -33.63 -20.87 22.72
C LYS A 34 -32.96 -22.19 23.09
N GLN A 35 -32.53 -22.35 24.37
CA GLN A 35 -31.70 -23.45 24.82
C GLN A 35 -32.48 -24.74 25.19
N ARG A 36 -33.76 -24.63 25.60
CA ARG A 36 -34.54 -25.80 26.04
C ARG A 36 -34.56 -26.94 25.02
N LYS A 37 -34.42 -26.64 23.74
CA LYS A 37 -34.40 -27.64 22.65
C LYS A 37 -33.20 -28.59 22.76
N ASN A 38 -32.12 -28.11 23.35
CA ASN A 38 -30.86 -28.83 23.48
C ASN A 38 -30.73 -29.57 24.83
N ILE A 39 -31.52 -29.16 25.85
CA ILE A 39 -31.42 -29.68 27.23
C ILE A 39 -32.27 -30.92 27.39
N THR A 40 -31.69 -31.97 27.96
CA THR A 40 -32.38 -33.21 28.32
C THR A 40 -32.48 -33.30 29.81
N VAL A 41 -33.72 -33.40 30.32
CA VAL A 41 -34.03 -33.53 31.75
C VAL A 41 -34.69 -34.85 32.00
N LYS A 42 -34.25 -35.62 33.01
CA LYS A 42 -34.82 -36.92 33.40
C LYS A 42 -36.32 -36.74 33.73
N GLY A 43 -37.18 -37.50 33.10
CA GLY A 43 -38.63 -37.42 33.28
C GLY A 43 -39.38 -36.51 32.29
N PHE A 44 -38.65 -35.79 31.40
CA PHE A 44 -39.27 -34.96 30.36
C PHE A 44 -38.75 -35.36 28.97
N ARG A 45 -39.61 -35.23 27.98
CA ARG A 45 -39.19 -35.32 26.57
C ARG A 45 -38.23 -34.15 26.25
N LYS A 46 -37.17 -34.45 25.50
CA LYS A 46 -36.17 -33.42 25.07
C LYS A 46 -36.87 -32.15 24.59
N GLY A 47 -36.49 -31.01 25.14
CA GLY A 47 -37.02 -29.68 24.81
C GLY A 47 -38.40 -29.39 25.41
N LYS A 48 -38.94 -30.19 26.30
CA LYS A 48 -40.25 -30.00 26.94
C LYS A 48 -40.18 -29.79 28.46
N ALA A 49 -39.00 -29.79 29.05
CA ALA A 49 -38.82 -29.54 30.47
C ALA A 49 -39.17 -28.06 30.77
N PRO A 50 -40.00 -27.76 31.79
CA PRO A 50 -40.26 -26.37 32.21
C PRO A 50 -39.00 -25.73 32.80
N ARG A 51 -38.85 -24.42 32.64
CA ARG A 51 -37.69 -23.63 33.10
C ARG A 51 -37.33 -23.93 34.55
N LYS A 52 -38.28 -23.88 35.45
CA LYS A 52 -38.07 -24.15 36.90
C LYS A 52 -37.45 -25.51 37.22
N PHE A 53 -37.70 -26.54 36.41
CA PHE A 53 -37.08 -27.88 36.58
C PHE A 53 -35.63 -27.88 36.12
N ILE A 54 -35.32 -27.15 35.06
CA ILE A 54 -33.96 -27.00 34.56
C ILE A 54 -33.13 -26.26 35.56
N GLU A 55 -33.61 -25.10 36.04
CA GLU A 55 -32.94 -24.26 37.05
C GLU A 55 -32.72 -25.00 38.35
N LYS A 56 -33.68 -25.88 38.78
CA LYS A 56 -33.50 -26.70 39.96
C LYS A 56 -32.40 -27.76 39.83
N MET A 57 -32.16 -28.25 38.60
CA MET A 57 -31.15 -29.29 38.34
C MET A 57 -29.78 -28.73 38.08
N TYR A 58 -29.72 -27.62 37.35
CA TYR A 58 -28.45 -27.06 36.85
C TYR A 58 -28.04 -25.76 37.55
N GLY A 59 -28.90 -25.23 38.43
CA GLY A 59 -28.73 -23.95 39.10
C GLY A 59 -29.54 -22.84 38.48
N GLU A 60 -29.87 -21.81 39.30
CA GLU A 60 -30.68 -20.65 38.83
C GLU A 60 -30.00 -19.88 37.70
N GLY A 61 -28.66 -19.86 37.70
CA GLY A 61 -27.85 -19.15 36.70
C GLY A 61 -27.66 -19.84 35.36
N VAL A 62 -28.29 -21.02 35.13
CA VAL A 62 -28.06 -21.84 33.91
C VAL A 62 -28.34 -21.10 32.58
N PHE A 63 -29.14 -20.07 32.61
CA PHE A 63 -29.50 -19.26 31.45
C PHE A 63 -28.95 -17.82 31.47
N TYR A 64 -28.16 -17.48 32.51
CA TYR A 64 -27.69 -16.10 32.71
C TYR A 64 -26.70 -15.67 31.63
N GLU A 65 -25.78 -16.54 31.23
CA GLU A 65 -24.83 -16.26 30.17
C GLU A 65 -25.53 -16.00 28.82
N ASP A 66 -26.44 -16.92 28.42
CA ASP A 66 -27.25 -16.72 27.20
C ASP A 66 -28.15 -15.47 27.26
N ALA A 67 -28.64 -15.13 28.47
CA ALA A 67 -29.45 -13.92 28.66
C ALA A 67 -28.59 -12.64 28.52
N LEU A 68 -27.37 -12.68 29.02
CA LEU A 68 -26.39 -11.58 28.83
C LEU A 68 -26.03 -11.42 27.35
N GLU A 69 -25.77 -12.50 26.61
CA GLU A 69 -25.52 -12.43 25.18
C GLU A 69 -26.65 -11.74 24.40
N ILE A 70 -27.90 -11.89 24.85
CA ILE A 70 -29.06 -11.27 24.22
C ILE A 70 -29.16 -9.79 24.59
N LEU A 71 -28.88 -9.42 25.83
CA LEU A 71 -29.06 -8.06 26.33
C LEU A 71 -27.86 -7.13 26.04
N TYR A 72 -26.67 -7.70 26.03
CA TYR A 72 -25.40 -6.94 25.96
C TYR A 72 -25.35 -5.95 24.80
N PRO A 73 -25.66 -6.31 23.54
CA PRO A 73 -25.54 -5.38 22.41
C PRO A 73 -26.45 -4.16 22.54
N GLU A 74 -27.69 -4.37 22.98
CA GLU A 74 -28.69 -3.32 23.13
C GLU A 74 -28.36 -2.41 24.30
N ALA A 75 -28.05 -3.00 25.48
CA ALA A 75 -27.71 -2.26 26.69
C ALA A 75 -26.44 -1.40 26.52
N VAL A 76 -25.43 -1.94 25.85
CA VAL A 76 -24.19 -1.19 25.54
C VAL A 76 -24.47 -0.05 24.56
N SER A 77 -25.24 -0.30 23.49
CA SER A 77 -25.57 0.74 22.51
C SER A 77 -26.35 1.89 23.14
N GLU A 78 -27.32 1.59 24.01
CA GLU A 78 -28.10 2.61 24.74
C GLU A 78 -27.21 3.39 25.71
N ALA A 79 -26.37 2.70 26.48
CA ALA A 79 -25.49 3.35 27.44
C ALA A 79 -24.48 4.30 26.79
N ILE A 80 -23.91 3.91 25.65
CA ILE A 80 -22.98 4.75 24.88
C ILE A 80 -23.70 6.00 24.35
N LYS A 81 -24.94 5.87 23.86
CA LYS A 81 -25.76 7.00 23.42
C LYS A 81 -26.13 7.92 24.60
N GLU A 82 -26.51 7.34 25.75
CA GLU A 82 -26.86 8.09 26.96
C GLU A 82 -25.64 8.83 27.55
N ALA A 83 -24.45 8.24 27.40
CA ALA A 83 -23.18 8.84 27.79
C ALA A 83 -22.62 9.87 26.79
N GLU A 84 -23.25 10.02 25.61
CA GLU A 84 -22.82 10.89 24.50
C GLU A 84 -21.34 10.63 24.10
N LEU A 85 -20.92 9.35 24.13
CA LEU A 85 -19.56 8.95 23.77
C LEU A 85 -19.47 8.57 22.29
N ASP A 86 -18.51 9.18 21.59
CA ASP A 86 -18.15 8.81 20.20
C ASP A 86 -17.06 7.73 20.23
N ILE A 87 -17.50 6.47 20.20
CA ILE A 87 -16.60 5.32 20.31
C ILE A 87 -15.94 4.99 18.97
N VAL A 88 -14.68 4.58 19.01
CA VAL A 88 -13.89 4.22 17.83
C VAL A 88 -13.67 2.72 17.69
N ASP A 89 -13.99 1.96 18.75
CA ASP A 89 -13.84 0.51 18.76
C ASP A 89 -14.93 -0.18 19.59
N THR A 90 -14.98 -1.51 19.47
CA THR A 90 -15.84 -2.35 20.31
C THR A 90 -15.47 -2.19 21.79
N PRO A 91 -16.46 -2.21 22.71
CA PRO A 91 -16.19 -2.24 24.14
C PRO A 91 -15.30 -3.43 24.52
N PHE A 92 -14.41 -3.21 25.47
CA PHE A 92 -13.47 -4.21 25.97
C PHE A 92 -13.45 -4.24 27.50
N ASP A 93 -12.77 -5.21 28.09
CA ASP A 93 -12.60 -5.35 29.54
C ASP A 93 -13.95 -5.42 30.28
N LEU A 94 -14.86 -6.27 29.75
CA LEU A 94 -16.20 -6.46 30.34
C LEU A 94 -16.09 -7.22 31.65
N ASP A 95 -16.59 -6.59 32.73
CA ASP A 95 -16.71 -7.17 34.05
C ASP A 95 -18.18 -7.14 34.51
N VAL A 96 -18.72 -8.31 34.86
CA VAL A 96 -20.08 -8.44 35.41
C VAL A 96 -19.98 -8.42 36.95
N THR A 97 -20.27 -7.28 37.50
CA THR A 97 -20.10 -7.07 38.96
C THR A 97 -21.20 -7.71 39.79
N GLU A 98 -22.43 -7.71 39.28
CA GLU A 98 -23.58 -8.39 39.92
C GLU A 98 -24.51 -8.97 38.86
N ILE A 99 -24.95 -10.22 39.06
CA ILE A 99 -25.91 -10.90 38.21
C ILE A 99 -26.86 -11.73 39.08
N GLY A 100 -28.17 -11.50 38.95
CA GLY A 100 -29.15 -12.22 39.74
C GLY A 100 -30.58 -11.79 39.52
N LYS A 101 -31.44 -12.14 40.48
CA LYS A 101 -32.88 -11.82 40.41
C LYS A 101 -33.16 -10.30 40.51
N ASN A 102 -32.20 -9.52 40.93
CA ASN A 102 -32.31 -8.06 41.04
C ASN A 102 -31.90 -7.33 39.75
N GLY A 103 -31.48 -8.08 38.76
CA GLY A 103 -30.95 -7.56 37.50
C GLY A 103 -29.48 -7.86 37.30
N VAL A 104 -28.83 -7.06 36.46
CA VAL A 104 -27.41 -7.19 36.13
C VAL A 104 -26.72 -5.86 36.28
N GLU A 105 -25.56 -5.85 36.88
CA GLU A 105 -24.63 -4.72 36.87
C GLU A 105 -23.34 -5.14 36.17
N MET A 106 -22.89 -4.30 35.23
CA MET A 106 -21.67 -4.55 34.51
C MET A 106 -20.91 -3.28 34.22
N LYS A 107 -19.59 -3.46 34.07
CA LYS A 107 -18.65 -2.41 33.70
C LYS A 107 -17.91 -2.84 32.44
N PHE A 108 -17.64 -1.91 31.58
CA PHE A 108 -16.81 -2.13 30.41
C PHE A 108 -16.05 -0.87 30.06
N LYS A 109 -14.96 -1.01 29.32
CA LYS A 109 -14.18 0.11 28.83
C LYS A 109 -14.47 0.36 27.36
N VAL A 110 -14.45 1.62 26.97
CA VAL A 110 -14.61 2.06 25.59
C VAL A 110 -13.52 3.03 25.21
N THR A 111 -12.98 2.89 24.03
CA THR A 111 -12.07 3.87 23.46
C THR A 111 -12.88 4.88 22.67
N VAL A 112 -12.71 6.16 22.98
CA VAL A 112 -13.41 7.25 22.33
C VAL A 112 -12.50 8.01 21.39
N LYS A 113 -13.11 8.73 20.47
CA LYS A 113 -12.42 9.63 19.54
C LYS A 113 -11.61 10.68 20.32
N PRO A 114 -10.36 10.96 19.92
CA PRO A 114 -9.51 11.89 20.63
C PRO A 114 -9.99 13.34 20.44
N GLU A 115 -9.79 14.15 21.49
CA GLU A 115 -9.93 15.60 21.34
C GLU A 115 -8.83 16.16 20.44
N VAL A 116 -9.22 16.85 19.40
CA VAL A 116 -8.31 17.41 18.40
C VAL A 116 -8.21 18.92 18.56
N LYS A 117 -6.98 19.42 18.65
CA LYS A 117 -6.72 20.86 18.57
C LYS A 117 -6.18 21.18 17.19
N LEU A 118 -6.97 21.94 16.42
CA LEU A 118 -6.56 22.37 15.08
C LEU A 118 -5.31 23.25 15.14
N GLY A 119 -4.39 22.95 14.21
CA GLY A 119 -3.31 23.85 13.88
C GLY A 119 -3.74 24.93 12.87
N LYS A 120 -2.75 25.50 12.19
CA LYS A 120 -3.01 26.46 11.13
C LYS A 120 -3.39 25.72 9.84
N TYR A 121 -4.64 25.87 9.38
CA TYR A 121 -5.14 25.29 8.13
C TYR A 121 -5.46 26.33 7.06
N LYS A 122 -5.59 27.64 7.42
CA LYS A 122 -5.69 28.76 6.45
C LYS A 122 -4.32 29.43 6.28
N GLY A 123 -3.99 29.76 5.03
CA GLY A 123 -2.71 30.39 4.68
C GLY A 123 -1.51 29.44 4.82
N VAL A 124 -1.71 28.14 4.63
CA VAL A 124 -0.66 27.15 4.51
C VAL A 124 0.07 27.35 3.19
N LYS A 125 1.38 27.19 3.19
CA LYS A 125 2.21 27.42 1.99
C LYS A 125 2.56 26.08 1.34
N ALA A 126 2.13 25.88 0.11
CA ALA A 126 2.54 24.74 -0.69
C ALA A 126 3.10 25.19 -2.05
N THR A 127 3.91 24.36 -2.67
CA THR A 127 4.57 24.68 -3.93
C THR A 127 3.84 24.01 -5.08
N LYS A 128 3.36 24.79 -6.04
CA LYS A 128 2.73 24.25 -7.24
C LYS A 128 3.81 23.94 -8.30
N ALA A 129 3.80 22.71 -8.82
CA ALA A 129 4.73 22.31 -9.87
C ALA A 129 4.43 23.05 -11.20
N ALA A 130 5.45 23.21 -12.04
CA ALA A 130 5.26 23.82 -13.35
C ALA A 130 4.50 22.88 -14.29
N THR A 131 3.46 23.39 -14.93
CA THR A 131 2.57 22.62 -15.82
C THR A 131 2.90 22.77 -17.30
N LYS A 132 3.90 23.59 -17.65
CA LYS A 132 4.29 23.81 -19.05
C LYS A 132 4.87 22.53 -19.67
N VAL A 133 4.38 22.18 -20.84
CA VAL A 133 4.90 21.10 -21.66
C VAL A 133 5.96 21.63 -22.59
N THR A 134 7.08 20.95 -22.65
CA THR A 134 8.20 21.28 -23.57
C THR A 134 8.03 20.59 -24.91
N ALA A 135 8.66 21.11 -25.95
CA ALA A 135 8.68 20.47 -27.27
C ALA A 135 9.36 19.07 -27.23
N ASP A 136 10.32 18.89 -26.32
CA ASP A 136 11.01 17.61 -26.16
C ASP A 136 10.07 16.53 -25.58
N GLU A 137 9.16 16.86 -24.69
CA GLU A 137 8.18 15.93 -24.13
C GLU A 137 7.17 15.50 -25.20
N VAL A 138 6.70 16.42 -26.02
CA VAL A 138 5.84 16.08 -27.18
C VAL A 138 6.59 15.16 -28.15
N LYS A 139 7.88 15.42 -28.40
CA LYS A 139 8.72 14.58 -29.25
C LYS A 139 8.94 13.18 -28.64
N GLN A 140 9.13 13.09 -27.34
CA GLN A 140 9.27 11.81 -26.66
C GLN A 140 7.99 10.98 -26.78
N GLU A 141 6.82 11.58 -26.64
CA GLU A 141 5.55 10.89 -26.79
C GLU A 141 5.34 10.41 -28.23
N LEU A 142 5.65 11.24 -29.23
CA LEU A 142 5.65 10.84 -30.63
C LEU A 142 6.61 9.67 -30.90
N SER A 143 7.82 9.73 -30.32
CA SER A 143 8.79 8.63 -30.46
C SER A 143 8.27 7.35 -29.84
N ARG A 144 7.58 7.44 -28.69
CA ARG A 144 6.93 6.28 -28.05
C ARG A 144 5.84 5.69 -28.97
N MET A 145 5.03 6.54 -29.60
CA MET A 145 4.03 6.09 -30.56
C MET A 145 4.67 5.41 -31.79
N GLN A 146 5.78 5.96 -32.31
CA GLN A 146 6.56 5.30 -33.37
C GLN A 146 7.09 3.92 -32.95
N GLU A 147 7.64 3.84 -31.72
CA GLU A 147 8.16 2.56 -31.20
C GLU A 147 7.08 1.51 -31.02
N GLN A 148 5.88 1.89 -30.60
CA GLN A 148 4.73 0.99 -30.45
C GLN A 148 4.22 0.48 -31.80
N ASN A 149 4.34 1.28 -32.85
CA ASN A 149 3.90 0.95 -34.19
C ASN A 149 5.06 0.55 -35.14
N SER A 150 6.22 0.23 -34.57
CA SER A 150 7.39 -0.24 -35.30
C SER A 150 7.17 -1.64 -35.89
N ARG A 151 7.81 -1.91 -37.01
CA ARG A 151 7.80 -3.23 -37.69
C ARG A 151 9.16 -3.89 -37.53
N MET A 152 9.17 -5.19 -37.34
CA MET A 152 10.40 -5.97 -37.38
C MET A 152 10.63 -6.46 -38.82
N ILE A 153 11.71 -5.99 -39.44
CA ILE A 153 12.10 -6.39 -40.80
C ILE A 153 13.37 -7.22 -40.76
N SER A 154 13.43 -8.29 -41.56
CA SER A 154 14.63 -9.11 -41.72
C SER A 154 15.63 -8.41 -42.63
N VAL A 155 16.90 -8.43 -42.21
CA VAL A 155 18.01 -7.85 -43.00
C VAL A 155 19.11 -8.91 -43.16
N ASP A 156 19.34 -9.34 -44.39
CA ASP A 156 20.28 -10.42 -44.72
C ASP A 156 21.60 -9.94 -45.36
N ASN A 157 21.68 -8.66 -45.70
CA ASN A 157 22.79 -8.10 -46.51
C ASN A 157 23.93 -7.46 -45.70
N ARG A 158 23.86 -7.51 -44.35
CA ARG A 158 24.85 -6.90 -43.48
C ARG A 158 25.10 -7.71 -42.18
N ALA A 159 26.15 -7.36 -41.50
CA ALA A 159 26.43 -7.89 -40.14
C ALA A 159 25.54 -7.25 -39.05
N VAL A 160 25.42 -7.93 -37.91
CA VAL A 160 24.72 -7.49 -36.72
C VAL A 160 25.29 -6.17 -36.19
N LYS A 161 24.40 -5.27 -35.83
CA LYS A 161 24.69 -3.99 -35.22
C LYS A 161 24.01 -3.88 -33.85
N LYS A 162 24.40 -2.87 -33.08
CA LYS A 162 23.71 -2.52 -31.83
C LYS A 162 22.26 -2.14 -32.14
N ASN A 163 21.35 -2.55 -31.26
CA ASN A 163 19.89 -2.41 -31.34
C ASN A 163 19.21 -3.29 -32.44
N ASP A 164 19.95 -4.18 -33.13
CA ASP A 164 19.32 -5.21 -33.91
C ASP A 164 18.79 -6.34 -33.03
N THR A 165 17.79 -7.05 -33.48
CA THR A 165 17.35 -8.31 -32.84
C THR A 165 18.01 -9.47 -33.64
N ALA A 166 18.90 -10.16 -32.97
CA ALA A 166 19.55 -11.36 -33.52
C ALA A 166 18.75 -12.61 -33.15
N VAL A 167 18.34 -13.41 -34.11
CA VAL A 167 17.76 -14.74 -33.89
C VAL A 167 18.90 -15.73 -33.85
N ILE A 168 19.17 -16.30 -32.68
CA ILE A 168 20.32 -17.14 -32.41
C ILE A 168 19.93 -18.47 -31.80
N ASP A 169 20.70 -19.51 -32.11
CA ASP A 169 20.85 -20.67 -31.24
C ASP A 169 22.08 -20.47 -30.40
N PHE A 170 21.99 -20.83 -29.16
CA PHE A 170 23.16 -20.82 -28.27
C PHE A 170 23.21 -22.06 -27.37
N GLU A 171 24.40 -22.51 -27.02
CA GLU A 171 24.66 -23.57 -26.08
C GLU A 171 25.90 -23.19 -25.24
N GLY A 172 25.71 -23.06 -23.92
CA GLY A 172 26.72 -22.62 -22.96
C GLY A 172 27.44 -23.79 -22.31
N PHE A 173 28.76 -23.65 -22.17
CA PHE A 173 29.65 -24.62 -21.54
C PHE A 173 30.48 -23.93 -20.45
N VAL A 174 30.59 -24.57 -19.30
CA VAL A 174 31.51 -24.21 -18.22
C VAL A 174 32.48 -25.39 -18.01
N ASP A 175 33.77 -25.16 -18.04
CA ASP A 175 34.79 -26.21 -17.99
C ASP A 175 34.60 -27.33 -19.03
N GLY A 176 34.00 -26.99 -20.18
CA GLY A 176 33.75 -27.95 -21.28
C GLY A 176 32.49 -28.81 -21.09
N VAL A 177 31.70 -28.58 -20.04
CA VAL A 177 30.43 -29.27 -19.76
C VAL A 177 29.26 -28.33 -19.95
N ALA A 178 28.26 -28.75 -20.73
CA ALA A 178 27.02 -28.00 -20.89
C ALA A 178 26.26 -27.91 -19.55
N PHE A 179 25.66 -26.75 -19.27
CA PHE A 179 24.90 -26.52 -18.03
C PHE A 179 23.43 -26.30 -18.31
N ASP A 180 22.59 -26.65 -17.34
CA ASP A 180 21.14 -26.49 -17.43
C ASP A 180 20.75 -25.01 -17.56
N GLY A 181 19.84 -24.70 -18.50
CA GLY A 181 19.43 -23.32 -18.80
C GLY A 181 20.39 -22.56 -19.73
N GLY A 182 21.52 -23.18 -20.12
CA GLY A 182 22.50 -22.59 -21.04
C GLY A 182 22.21 -22.79 -22.53
N LYS A 183 21.08 -23.43 -22.92
CA LYS A 183 20.76 -23.72 -24.33
C LYS A 183 19.40 -23.18 -24.71
N ALA A 184 19.33 -22.54 -25.86
CA ALA A 184 18.05 -22.22 -26.54
C ALA A 184 18.26 -22.22 -28.06
N GLU A 185 17.18 -22.49 -28.81
CA GLU A 185 17.12 -22.45 -30.25
C GLU A 185 16.15 -21.36 -30.72
N ASN A 186 16.50 -20.66 -31.81
CA ASN A 186 15.73 -19.54 -32.36
C ASN A 186 15.38 -18.45 -31.33
N TYR A 187 16.30 -18.14 -30.44
CA TYR A 187 16.10 -17.12 -29.42
C TYR A 187 16.29 -15.72 -30.02
N GLU A 188 15.29 -14.85 -29.82
CA GLU A 188 15.34 -13.45 -30.27
C GLU A 188 16.03 -12.58 -29.20
N LEU A 189 17.26 -12.16 -29.47
CA LEU A 189 18.07 -11.34 -28.61
C LEU A 189 18.23 -9.92 -29.17
N VAL A 190 17.80 -8.92 -28.44
CA VAL A 190 18.06 -7.50 -28.78
C VAL A 190 19.47 -7.14 -28.34
N ILE A 191 20.32 -6.82 -29.29
CA ILE A 191 21.74 -6.50 -29.06
C ILE A 191 21.89 -5.13 -28.39
N GLY A 192 22.43 -5.13 -27.20
CA GLY A 192 22.59 -3.94 -26.36
C GLY A 192 21.47 -3.74 -25.34
N SER A 193 20.58 -4.74 -25.17
CA SER A 193 19.53 -4.76 -24.15
C SER A 193 20.04 -4.98 -22.72
N GLY A 194 21.18 -5.65 -22.59
CA GLY A 194 21.72 -6.09 -21.31
C GLY A 194 20.96 -7.28 -20.69
N SER A 195 20.19 -8.01 -21.49
CA SER A 195 19.43 -9.18 -21.05
C SER A 195 20.30 -10.39 -20.78
N PHE A 196 21.49 -10.43 -21.36
CA PHE A 196 22.49 -11.49 -21.18
C PHE A 196 23.65 -11.02 -20.30
N VAL A 197 24.49 -11.96 -19.92
CA VAL A 197 25.69 -11.66 -19.13
C VAL A 197 26.58 -10.61 -19.82
N PRO A 198 27.22 -9.71 -19.06
CA PRO A 198 28.04 -8.64 -19.63
C PRO A 198 29.09 -9.16 -20.61
N GLY A 199 29.19 -8.54 -21.78
CA GLY A 199 30.11 -8.91 -22.83
C GLY A 199 29.61 -10.00 -23.79
N PHE A 200 28.43 -10.57 -23.59
CA PHE A 200 27.83 -11.55 -24.48
C PHE A 200 27.33 -10.89 -25.78
N GLU A 201 26.50 -9.87 -25.62
CA GLU A 201 25.85 -9.18 -26.76
C GLU A 201 26.87 -8.42 -27.61
N ASP A 202 27.89 -7.83 -26.99
CA ASP A 202 28.93 -7.07 -27.69
C ASP A 202 29.76 -7.93 -28.63
N GLN A 203 29.95 -9.23 -28.33
CA GLN A 203 30.71 -10.15 -29.19
C GLN A 203 29.92 -10.65 -30.37
N ILE A 204 28.58 -10.53 -30.36
CA ILE A 204 27.73 -10.88 -31.53
C ILE A 204 27.78 -9.79 -32.60
N ILE A 205 28.11 -8.55 -32.22
CA ILE A 205 28.20 -7.43 -33.16
C ILE A 205 29.29 -7.73 -34.21
N GLY A 206 28.93 -7.61 -35.48
CA GLY A 206 29.85 -7.80 -36.60
C GLY A 206 29.75 -9.18 -37.28
N HIS A 207 29.06 -10.14 -36.68
CA HIS A 207 28.80 -11.45 -37.29
C HIS A 207 27.66 -11.38 -38.30
N LYS A 208 27.69 -12.32 -39.27
CA LYS A 208 26.71 -12.41 -40.35
C LYS A 208 25.82 -13.63 -40.19
N ILE A 209 24.67 -13.59 -40.84
CA ILE A 209 23.72 -14.70 -40.90
C ILE A 209 24.42 -15.98 -41.39
N GLY A 210 24.16 -17.08 -40.69
CA GLY A 210 24.73 -18.41 -40.95
C GLY A 210 26.10 -18.66 -40.32
N GLU A 211 26.72 -17.66 -39.65
CA GLU A 211 27.98 -17.86 -38.95
C GLU A 211 27.76 -18.62 -37.63
N GLU A 212 28.69 -19.53 -37.33
CA GLU A 212 28.83 -20.22 -36.07
C GLU A 212 30.13 -19.73 -35.42
N PHE A 213 30.03 -19.26 -34.15
CA PHE A 213 31.15 -18.67 -33.43
C PHE A 213 31.00 -18.87 -31.91
N ASP A 214 32.15 -18.75 -31.22
CA ASP A 214 32.18 -18.88 -29.78
C ASP A 214 32.23 -17.50 -29.09
N VAL A 215 31.37 -17.32 -28.10
CA VAL A 215 31.35 -16.14 -27.24
C VAL A 215 31.84 -16.50 -25.86
N ASN A 216 32.89 -15.81 -25.41
CA ASN A 216 33.51 -16.04 -24.12
C ASN A 216 33.06 -14.99 -23.12
N VAL A 217 32.42 -15.41 -22.03
CA VAL A 217 31.93 -14.51 -20.97
C VAL A 217 32.33 -15.02 -19.60
N LYS A 218 32.34 -14.12 -18.64
CA LYS A 218 32.49 -14.44 -17.23
C LYS A 218 31.21 -14.10 -16.49
N PHE A 219 30.67 -15.07 -15.75
CA PHE A 219 29.50 -14.83 -14.92
C PHE A 219 29.80 -13.84 -13.77
N PRO A 220 28.88 -12.92 -13.44
CA PRO A 220 28.99 -12.04 -12.29
C PRO A 220 29.12 -12.80 -10.96
N GLU A 221 29.63 -12.13 -9.92
CA GLU A 221 29.80 -12.73 -8.58
C GLU A 221 28.46 -13.03 -7.88
N ASP A 222 27.43 -12.29 -8.21
CA ASP A 222 26.06 -12.39 -7.70
C ASP A 222 25.13 -13.28 -8.53
N TYR A 223 25.72 -14.14 -9.39
CA TYR A 223 24.95 -15.10 -10.19
C TYR A 223 24.63 -16.38 -9.42
N HIS A 224 23.79 -17.27 -10.00
CA HIS A 224 23.38 -18.53 -9.36
C HIS A 224 24.55 -19.35 -8.78
N GLU A 225 24.32 -19.97 -7.61
CA GLU A 225 25.29 -20.91 -7.00
C GLU A 225 25.66 -22.00 -8.01
N GLY A 226 26.97 -22.14 -8.26
CA GLY A 226 27.52 -23.09 -9.22
C GLY A 226 28.04 -22.47 -10.52
N LEU A 227 27.58 -21.27 -10.92
CA LEU A 227 28.04 -20.55 -12.11
C LEU A 227 28.74 -19.23 -11.78
N ALA A 228 28.52 -18.65 -10.60
CA ALA A 228 29.11 -17.38 -10.16
C ALA A 228 30.64 -17.35 -10.37
N SER A 229 31.13 -16.26 -10.93
CA SER A 229 32.55 -15.99 -11.22
C SER A 229 33.25 -16.98 -12.15
N LYS A 230 32.54 -17.93 -12.79
CA LYS A 230 33.14 -18.89 -13.73
C LYS A 230 33.19 -18.32 -15.14
N ASP A 231 34.22 -18.76 -15.87
CA ASP A 231 34.31 -18.51 -17.30
C ASP A 231 33.43 -19.50 -18.05
N ALA A 232 32.64 -18.99 -19.01
CA ALA A 232 31.77 -19.78 -19.86
C ALA A 232 32.01 -19.49 -21.34
N VAL A 233 31.87 -20.52 -22.16
CA VAL A 233 31.94 -20.43 -23.60
C VAL A 233 30.58 -20.78 -24.17
N PHE A 234 29.98 -19.86 -24.92
CA PHE A 234 28.73 -20.09 -25.64
C PHE A 234 28.98 -20.30 -27.09
N LYS A 235 28.57 -21.43 -27.61
CA LYS A 235 28.55 -21.68 -29.07
C LYS A 235 27.28 -21.08 -29.63
N ILE A 236 27.41 -20.15 -30.55
CA ILE A 236 26.30 -19.39 -31.11
C ILE A 236 26.23 -19.66 -32.60
N LYS A 237 24.99 -19.82 -33.09
CA LYS A 237 24.65 -19.84 -34.52
C LYS A 237 23.65 -18.73 -34.78
N LEU A 238 23.99 -17.83 -35.69
CA LEU A 238 23.15 -16.71 -36.07
C LEU A 238 22.24 -17.10 -37.26
N HIS A 239 20.93 -17.10 -37.05
CA HIS A 239 19.95 -17.47 -38.09
C HIS A 239 19.43 -16.28 -38.87
N GLU A 240 19.07 -15.20 -38.14
CA GLU A 240 18.39 -14.06 -38.75
C GLU A 240 18.79 -12.78 -38.03
N ILE A 241 18.80 -11.68 -38.74
CA ILE A 241 18.96 -10.33 -38.17
C ILE A 241 17.67 -9.58 -38.46
N LYS A 242 16.95 -9.19 -37.42
CA LYS A 242 15.76 -8.35 -37.52
C LYS A 242 16.10 -6.94 -37.03
N VAL A 243 15.55 -5.96 -37.72
CA VAL A 243 15.71 -4.55 -37.40
C VAL A 243 14.35 -3.96 -37.12
N LYS A 244 14.30 -3.21 -36.03
CA LYS A 244 13.11 -2.43 -35.69
C LYS A 244 13.07 -1.21 -36.62
N GLU A 245 12.20 -1.24 -37.61
CA GLU A 245 11.93 -0.11 -38.48
C GLU A 245 10.85 0.76 -37.87
N LEU A 246 11.21 2.02 -37.59
CA LEU A 246 10.26 3.00 -37.10
C LEU A 246 9.56 3.63 -38.35
N PRO A 247 8.23 3.78 -38.29
CA PRO A 247 7.51 4.50 -39.34
C PRO A 247 7.96 5.97 -39.38
N ASP A 248 7.93 6.57 -40.55
CA ASP A 248 8.19 8.01 -40.68
C ASP A 248 7.09 8.82 -39.95
N LEU A 249 7.46 9.95 -39.35
CA LEU A 249 6.53 10.86 -38.67
C LEU A 249 5.90 11.80 -39.74
N ASP A 250 4.91 11.29 -40.45
CA ASP A 250 4.16 12.03 -41.44
C ASP A 250 2.64 11.93 -41.22
N ASP A 251 1.86 12.53 -42.10
CA ASP A 251 0.41 12.52 -42.00
C ASP A 251 -0.21 11.15 -42.30
N GLU A 252 0.50 10.24 -42.99
CA GLU A 252 0.05 8.85 -43.20
C GLU A 252 0.15 8.08 -41.89
N PHE A 253 1.29 8.18 -41.21
CA PHE A 253 1.46 7.59 -39.88
C PHE A 253 0.37 8.05 -38.89
N VAL A 254 0.06 9.35 -38.90
CA VAL A 254 -0.95 9.89 -38.00
C VAL A 254 -2.34 9.29 -38.24
N LYS A 255 -2.73 9.11 -39.49
CA LYS A 255 -4.01 8.48 -39.85
C LYS A 255 -4.08 7.01 -39.45
N ASP A 256 -2.92 6.33 -39.46
CA ASP A 256 -2.85 4.90 -39.10
C ASP A 256 -2.96 4.69 -37.57
N VAL A 257 -2.48 5.66 -36.75
CA VAL A 257 -2.34 5.49 -35.29
C VAL A 257 -3.28 6.34 -34.48
N SER A 258 -4.04 7.26 -35.09
CA SER A 258 -4.91 8.20 -34.39
C SER A 258 -6.14 8.60 -35.22
N GLU A 259 -7.03 9.39 -34.61
CA GLU A 259 -8.21 9.95 -35.25
C GLU A 259 -7.92 11.28 -36.02
N PHE A 260 -6.65 11.70 -36.05
CA PHE A 260 -6.25 12.97 -36.66
C PHE A 260 -5.77 12.78 -38.11
N ASP A 261 -5.90 13.84 -38.91
CA ASP A 261 -5.50 13.83 -40.29
C ASP A 261 -4.06 14.32 -40.53
N THR A 262 -3.52 15.12 -39.61
CA THR A 262 -2.22 15.75 -39.78
C THR A 262 -1.32 15.64 -38.54
N LEU A 263 -0.02 15.61 -38.76
CA LEU A 263 0.98 15.53 -37.70
C LEU A 263 0.91 16.75 -36.76
N ASP A 264 0.53 17.92 -37.25
CA ASP A 264 0.40 19.14 -36.43
C ASP A 264 -0.84 19.10 -35.52
N GLU A 265 -1.93 18.46 -35.96
CA GLU A 265 -3.09 18.22 -35.10
C GLU A 265 -2.77 17.23 -33.99
N LEU A 266 -2.13 16.11 -34.31
CA LEU A 266 -1.68 15.15 -33.31
C LEU A 266 -0.72 15.78 -32.29
N LYS A 267 0.26 16.60 -32.72
CA LYS A 267 1.16 17.33 -31.81
C LYS A 267 0.41 18.27 -30.88
N LYS A 268 -0.59 18.97 -31.37
CA LYS A 268 -1.43 19.87 -30.56
C LYS A 268 -2.23 19.08 -29.52
N HIS A 269 -2.80 17.95 -29.94
CA HIS A 269 -3.55 17.08 -29.02
C HIS A 269 -2.65 16.51 -27.93
N ILE A 270 -1.53 15.89 -28.29
CA ILE A 270 -0.54 15.37 -27.34
C ILE A 270 -0.10 16.46 -26.35
N LYS A 271 0.13 17.68 -26.85
CA LYS A 271 0.51 18.79 -26.01
C LYS A 271 -0.60 19.17 -25.03
N SER A 272 -1.85 19.21 -25.49
CA SER A 272 -3.02 19.49 -24.64
C SER A 272 -3.19 18.42 -23.55
N ASP A 273 -3.12 17.15 -23.92
CA ASP A 273 -3.24 16.03 -22.99
C ASP A 273 -2.12 16.03 -21.94
N LEU A 274 -0.89 16.27 -22.37
CA LEU A 274 0.24 16.39 -21.44
C LEU A 274 0.10 17.62 -20.52
N GLU A 275 -0.43 18.76 -21.02
CA GLU A 275 -0.72 19.94 -20.19
C GLU A 275 -1.83 19.67 -19.19
N GLU A 276 -2.92 18.98 -19.58
CA GLU A 276 -4.01 18.60 -18.69
C GLU A 276 -3.54 17.62 -17.62
N LYS A 277 -2.79 16.59 -18.02
CA LYS A 277 -2.20 15.62 -17.10
C LYS A 277 -1.26 16.30 -16.10
N LYS A 278 -0.32 17.11 -16.57
CA LYS A 278 0.59 17.85 -15.69
C LYS A 278 -0.14 18.80 -14.75
N LYS A 279 -1.22 19.42 -15.21
CA LYS A 279 -2.06 20.27 -14.37
C LYS A 279 -2.75 19.48 -13.29
N ALA A 280 -3.33 18.33 -13.63
CA ALA A 280 -3.95 17.43 -12.67
C ALA A 280 -2.94 16.91 -11.65
N ASP A 281 -1.77 16.44 -12.09
CA ASP A 281 -0.69 15.96 -11.24
C ASP A 281 -0.15 17.07 -10.31
N ALA A 282 0.01 18.29 -10.85
CA ALA A 282 0.46 19.45 -10.06
C ALA A 282 -0.59 19.87 -9.02
N ASP A 283 -1.88 19.86 -9.38
CA ASP A 283 -2.97 20.17 -8.46
C ASP A 283 -3.13 19.09 -7.38
N ALA A 284 -2.95 17.81 -7.72
CA ALA A 284 -2.96 16.70 -6.78
C ALA A 284 -1.77 16.80 -5.79
N ALA A 285 -0.55 17.00 -6.31
CA ALA A 285 0.64 17.15 -5.48
C ALA A 285 0.54 18.37 -4.55
N PHE A 286 0.04 19.51 -5.07
CA PHE A 286 -0.20 20.71 -4.28
C PHE A 286 -1.22 20.47 -3.16
N THR A 287 -2.31 19.78 -3.47
CA THR A 287 -3.34 19.42 -2.49
C THR A 287 -2.77 18.50 -1.43
N ASN A 288 -2.05 17.44 -1.81
CA ASN A 288 -1.44 16.51 -0.88
C ASN A 288 -0.45 17.19 0.07
N ASP A 289 0.41 18.08 -0.44
CA ASP A 289 1.34 18.86 0.40
C ASP A 289 0.59 19.74 1.42
N LEU A 290 -0.52 20.39 1.02
CA LEU A 290 -1.36 21.16 1.93
C LEU A 290 -1.99 20.28 3.02
N LEU A 291 -2.57 19.15 2.63
CA LEU A 291 -3.25 18.22 3.54
C LEU A 291 -2.26 17.58 4.51
N GLU A 292 -1.07 17.21 4.06
CA GLU A 292 -0.01 16.69 4.92
C GLU A 292 0.42 17.72 5.98
N GLN A 293 0.59 18.97 5.58
CA GLN A 293 0.94 20.07 6.51
C GLN A 293 -0.19 20.33 7.53
N VAL A 294 -1.44 20.26 7.11
CA VAL A 294 -2.61 20.40 8.00
C VAL A 294 -2.68 19.23 8.96
N ALA A 295 -2.55 17.99 8.48
CA ALA A 295 -2.53 16.78 9.31
C ALA A 295 -1.41 16.80 10.35
N ASN A 296 -0.19 17.22 9.95
CA ASN A 296 0.94 17.37 10.86
C ASN A 296 0.80 18.56 11.82
N GLY A 297 -0.09 19.49 11.53
CA GLY A 297 -0.34 20.68 12.37
C GLY A 297 -1.29 20.44 13.54
N ILE A 298 -2.06 19.36 13.56
CA ILE A 298 -2.98 19.05 14.66
C ILE A 298 -2.25 18.53 15.90
N LYS A 299 -2.88 18.72 17.04
CA LYS A 299 -2.45 18.10 18.31
C LYS A 299 -3.58 17.23 18.81
N ALA A 300 -3.36 15.93 18.76
CA ALA A 300 -4.27 14.91 19.26
C ALA A 300 -3.46 13.71 19.74
N GLU A 301 -3.93 13.08 20.82
CA GLU A 301 -3.40 11.80 21.28
C GLU A 301 -4.25 10.69 20.65
N ILE A 302 -3.78 10.15 19.52
CA ILE A 302 -4.53 9.19 18.72
C ILE A 302 -4.43 7.80 19.35
N PRO A 303 -5.56 7.14 19.68
CA PRO A 303 -5.56 5.77 20.15
C PRO A 303 -4.94 4.81 19.12
N ALA A 304 -4.12 3.87 19.57
CA ALA A 304 -3.47 2.89 18.69
C ALA A 304 -4.47 2.09 17.85
N VAL A 305 -5.61 1.77 18.42
CA VAL A 305 -6.73 1.07 17.76
C VAL A 305 -7.22 1.80 16.51
N MET A 306 -7.24 3.14 16.48
CA MET A 306 -7.62 3.88 15.28
C MET A 306 -6.61 3.71 14.15
N ILE A 307 -5.31 3.69 14.51
CA ILE A 307 -4.22 3.49 13.54
C ILE A 307 -4.22 2.05 13.02
N GLU A 308 -4.48 1.09 13.90
CA GLU A 308 -4.54 -0.32 13.53
C GLU A 308 -5.70 -0.61 12.58
N LYS A 309 -6.90 -0.10 12.87
CA LYS A 309 -8.06 -0.22 11.98
C LYS A 309 -7.82 0.43 10.62
N GLU A 310 -7.27 1.64 10.61
CA GLU A 310 -6.94 2.32 9.35
C GLU A 310 -5.90 1.55 8.53
N ALA A 311 -4.89 0.95 9.22
CA ALA A 311 -3.91 0.10 8.53
C ALA A 311 -4.54 -1.17 7.97
N GLU A 312 -5.49 -1.78 8.68
CA GLU A 312 -6.26 -2.92 8.19
C GLU A 312 -7.10 -2.53 6.96
N GLU A 313 -7.83 -1.41 7.00
CA GLU A 313 -8.60 -0.88 5.86
C GLU A 313 -7.70 -0.62 4.64
N MET A 314 -6.51 -0.03 4.85
CA MET A 314 -5.54 0.20 3.77
C MET A 314 -5.00 -1.11 3.16
N VAL A 315 -4.79 -2.14 3.98
CA VAL A 315 -4.38 -3.47 3.50
C VAL A 315 -5.51 -4.16 2.74
N GLU A 316 -6.77 -4.01 3.17
CA GLU A 316 -7.92 -4.53 2.44
C GLU A 316 -8.11 -3.83 1.08
N GLU A 317 -7.95 -2.50 1.05
CA GLU A 317 -7.94 -1.75 -0.21
C GLU A 317 -6.81 -2.20 -1.15
N PHE A 318 -5.62 -2.43 -0.59
CA PHE A 318 -4.50 -2.97 -1.34
C PHE A 318 -4.80 -4.38 -1.89
N ALA A 319 -5.38 -5.26 -1.07
CA ALA A 319 -5.80 -6.59 -1.50
C ALA A 319 -6.84 -6.55 -2.62
N TYR A 320 -7.82 -5.65 -2.52
CA TYR A 320 -8.81 -5.43 -3.57
C TYR A 320 -8.17 -4.96 -4.89
N ARG A 321 -7.21 -4.04 -4.80
CA ARG A 321 -6.46 -3.53 -5.96
C ARG A 321 -5.64 -4.62 -6.64
N LEU A 322 -5.01 -5.51 -5.86
CA LEU A 322 -4.32 -6.69 -6.39
C LEU A 322 -5.29 -7.63 -7.11
N GLN A 323 -6.46 -7.87 -6.52
CA GLN A 323 -7.49 -8.73 -7.09
C GLN A 323 -7.99 -8.20 -8.45
N MET A 324 -8.13 -6.88 -8.61
CA MET A 324 -8.48 -6.25 -9.89
C MET A 324 -7.39 -6.45 -10.95
N GLN A 325 -6.15 -6.71 -10.54
CA GLN A 325 -5.03 -7.05 -11.43
C GLN A 325 -4.84 -8.56 -11.63
N GLY A 326 -5.76 -9.38 -11.09
CA GLY A 326 -5.71 -10.84 -11.20
C GLY A 326 -4.75 -11.52 -10.22
N LEU A 327 -4.29 -10.81 -9.17
CA LEU A 327 -3.39 -11.33 -8.15
C LEU A 327 -4.08 -11.28 -6.77
N ASP A 328 -4.04 -12.38 -6.03
CA ASP A 328 -4.51 -12.38 -4.64
C ASP A 328 -3.40 -11.99 -3.64
N LEU A 329 -3.82 -11.50 -2.46
CA LEU A 329 -2.89 -11.03 -1.43
C LEU A 329 -1.93 -12.13 -0.95
N ASN A 330 -2.40 -13.37 -0.79
CA ASN A 330 -1.54 -14.45 -0.29
C ASN A 330 -0.45 -14.80 -1.29
N THR A 331 -0.79 -14.83 -2.58
CA THR A 331 0.18 -15.02 -3.66
C THR A 331 1.20 -13.89 -3.69
N TYR A 332 0.78 -12.64 -3.53
CA TYR A 332 1.68 -11.49 -3.42
C TYR A 332 2.64 -11.63 -2.24
N LEU A 333 2.13 -11.98 -1.04
CA LEU A 333 2.95 -12.18 0.16
C LEU A 333 3.96 -13.30 -0.02
N MET A 334 3.57 -14.40 -0.69
CA MET A 334 4.45 -15.52 -0.99
C MET A 334 5.59 -15.12 -1.92
N TYR A 335 5.29 -14.34 -3.00
CA TYR A 335 6.32 -13.87 -3.93
C TYR A 335 7.29 -12.87 -3.31
N THR A 336 6.80 -12.01 -2.40
CA THR A 336 7.62 -10.99 -1.75
C THR A 336 8.34 -11.48 -0.50
N GLY A 337 8.02 -12.69 -0.01
CA GLY A 337 8.55 -13.23 1.23
C GLY A 337 8.14 -12.44 2.48
N MET A 338 7.04 -11.67 2.39
CA MET A 338 6.45 -10.94 3.51
C MET A 338 5.34 -11.74 4.17
N ASP A 339 5.10 -11.49 5.45
CA ASP A 339 3.90 -11.91 6.17
C ASP A 339 2.91 -10.75 6.31
N LYS A 340 1.67 -11.07 6.68
CA LYS A 340 0.60 -10.08 6.85
C LYS A 340 0.94 -9.05 7.94
N ASP A 341 1.61 -9.48 9.01
CA ASP A 341 1.94 -8.61 10.13
C ASP A 341 2.98 -7.55 9.73
N LYS A 342 3.98 -7.94 8.93
CA LYS A 342 4.94 -6.98 8.35
C LYS A 342 4.28 -6.02 7.36
N LEU A 343 3.31 -6.51 6.59
CA LEU A 343 2.55 -5.64 5.69
C LEU A 343 1.78 -4.60 6.50
N LEU A 344 1.05 -5.01 7.55
CA LEU A 344 0.35 -4.10 8.46
C LEU A 344 1.30 -3.10 9.12
N GLU A 345 2.48 -3.55 9.58
CA GLU A 345 3.50 -2.65 10.17
C GLU A 345 3.96 -1.59 9.16
N ASN A 346 4.14 -1.95 7.89
CA ASN A 346 4.49 -1.00 6.83
C ASN A 346 3.39 0.05 6.58
N TYR A 347 2.12 -0.31 6.82
CA TYR A 347 0.99 0.60 6.67
C TYR A 347 0.71 1.46 7.91
N LYS A 348 1.28 1.18 9.09
CA LYS A 348 1.03 1.97 10.31
C LYS A 348 1.36 3.46 10.17
N THR A 349 2.50 3.80 9.57
CA THR A 349 2.87 5.21 9.38
C THR A 349 1.96 5.94 8.39
N PRO A 350 1.65 5.40 7.20
CA PRO A 350 0.62 5.96 6.34
C PRO A 350 -0.76 6.07 7.00
N ALA A 351 -1.18 5.03 7.75
CA ALA A 351 -2.44 5.00 8.46
C ALA A 351 -2.52 6.10 9.54
N GLU A 352 -1.45 6.30 10.31
CA GLU A 352 -1.39 7.39 11.29
C GLU A 352 -1.60 8.76 10.62
N ASN A 353 -0.97 9.00 9.48
CA ASN A 353 -1.15 10.24 8.72
C ASN A 353 -2.57 10.38 8.18
N GLN A 354 -3.17 9.28 7.71
CA GLN A 354 -4.55 9.28 7.22
C GLN A 354 -5.56 9.55 8.35
N VAL A 355 -5.37 8.93 9.53
CA VAL A 355 -6.19 9.21 10.70
C VAL A 355 -6.06 10.68 11.13
N LYS A 356 -4.83 11.23 11.16
CA LYS A 356 -4.61 12.65 11.46
C LYS A 356 -5.35 13.54 10.48
N LEU A 357 -5.32 13.20 9.20
CA LEU A 357 -6.02 13.96 8.17
C LEU A 357 -7.54 13.88 8.33
N LYS A 358 -8.10 12.67 8.53
CA LYS A 358 -9.54 12.48 8.79
C LYS A 358 -10.00 13.33 9.98
N LEU A 359 -9.27 13.26 11.10
CA LEU A 359 -9.55 14.05 12.30
C LEU A 359 -9.44 15.56 12.07
N ALA A 360 -8.41 16.01 11.33
CA ALA A 360 -8.24 17.43 11.00
C ALA A 360 -9.41 17.95 10.17
N LEU A 361 -9.82 17.20 9.14
CA LEU A 361 -10.93 17.58 8.26
C LEU A 361 -12.25 17.65 9.01
N GLU A 362 -12.53 16.69 9.90
CA GLU A 362 -13.73 16.71 10.74
C GLU A 362 -13.78 17.96 11.64
N GLU A 363 -12.67 18.31 12.26
CA GLU A 363 -12.62 19.50 13.10
C GLU A 363 -12.72 20.80 12.27
N ILE A 364 -12.20 20.84 11.04
CA ILE A 364 -12.39 21.96 10.11
C ILE A 364 -13.87 22.04 9.70
N VAL A 365 -14.52 20.92 9.42
CA VAL A 365 -15.96 20.88 9.11
C VAL A 365 -16.77 21.48 10.24
N LYS A 366 -16.47 21.14 11.49
CA LYS A 366 -17.13 21.71 12.68
C LYS A 366 -16.84 23.21 12.84
N ALA A 367 -15.56 23.61 12.70
CA ALA A 367 -15.14 25.01 12.86
C ALA A 367 -15.72 25.94 11.79
N GLU A 368 -15.81 25.49 10.55
CA GLU A 368 -16.36 26.26 9.41
C GLU A 368 -17.87 26.04 9.23
N LYS A 369 -18.49 25.17 10.06
CA LYS A 369 -19.91 24.80 9.98
C LYS A 369 -20.33 24.37 8.59
N ILE A 370 -19.56 23.46 8.02
CA ILE A 370 -19.78 22.93 6.67
C ILE A 370 -20.94 21.94 6.69
N GLU A 371 -21.93 22.18 5.87
CA GLU A 371 -23.07 21.27 5.70
C GLU A 371 -23.08 20.70 4.28
N ALA A 372 -23.54 19.45 4.16
CA ALA A 372 -23.86 18.83 2.89
C ALA A 372 -25.36 19.02 2.65
N THR A 373 -25.72 19.76 1.59
CA THR A 373 -27.13 19.97 1.22
C THR A 373 -27.66 18.75 0.43
N GLU A 374 -28.95 18.60 0.37
CA GLU A 374 -29.57 17.56 -0.46
C GLU A 374 -29.20 17.71 -1.96
N GLU A 375 -28.97 18.94 -2.41
CA GLU A 375 -28.50 19.23 -3.77
C GLU A 375 -27.10 18.70 -3.99
N ASP A 376 -26.19 18.90 -3.04
CA ASP A 376 -24.81 18.36 -3.11
C ASP A 376 -24.83 16.83 -3.17
N ILE A 377 -25.62 16.20 -2.31
CA ILE A 377 -25.74 14.73 -2.23
C ILE A 377 -26.29 14.18 -3.55
N ASN A 378 -27.34 14.78 -4.12
CA ASN A 378 -27.90 14.35 -5.40
C ASN A 378 -26.91 14.55 -6.56
N ALA A 379 -26.19 15.67 -6.59
CA ALA A 379 -25.15 15.92 -7.59
C ALA A 379 -24.02 14.90 -7.53
N GLU A 380 -23.64 14.46 -6.31
CA GLU A 380 -22.61 13.43 -6.16
C GLU A 380 -23.11 12.04 -6.58
N TYR A 381 -24.37 11.69 -6.29
CA TYR A 381 -24.99 10.48 -6.82
C TYR A 381 -25.00 10.46 -8.35
N GLU A 382 -25.32 11.58 -9.01
CA GLU A 382 -25.29 11.69 -10.47
C GLU A 382 -23.88 11.51 -11.04
N LYS A 383 -22.86 12.06 -10.38
CA LYS A 383 -21.45 11.86 -10.78
C LYS A 383 -21.03 10.41 -10.67
N LEU A 384 -21.36 9.76 -9.54
CA LEU A 384 -21.05 8.34 -9.34
C LEU A 384 -21.77 7.47 -10.37
N ALA A 385 -23.06 7.71 -10.61
CA ALA A 385 -23.86 7.01 -11.60
C ALA A 385 -23.22 7.11 -13.00
N LYS A 386 -22.79 8.30 -13.38
CA LYS A 386 -22.10 8.54 -14.66
C LYS A 386 -20.72 7.89 -14.73
N ALA A 387 -19.94 7.94 -13.63
CA ALA A 387 -18.60 7.37 -13.59
C ALA A 387 -18.62 5.84 -13.69
N TYR A 388 -19.59 5.19 -13.06
CA TYR A 388 -19.73 3.73 -13.07
C TYR A 388 -20.70 3.19 -14.12
N GLY A 389 -21.35 4.05 -14.91
CA GLY A 389 -22.32 3.64 -15.92
C GLY A 389 -23.57 2.97 -15.30
N MET A 390 -23.96 3.39 -14.09
CA MET A 390 -25.08 2.83 -13.32
C MET A 390 -26.24 3.82 -13.26
N GLU A 391 -27.46 3.29 -13.00
CA GLU A 391 -28.61 4.16 -12.69
C GLU A 391 -28.47 4.78 -11.29
N VAL A 392 -28.93 6.03 -11.12
CA VAL A 392 -28.79 6.78 -9.85
C VAL A 392 -29.44 6.03 -8.68
N ASP A 393 -30.59 5.37 -8.89
CA ASP A 393 -31.28 4.62 -7.85
C ASP A 393 -30.50 3.39 -7.38
N ALA A 394 -29.73 2.76 -8.27
CA ALA A 394 -28.83 1.66 -7.91
C ALA A 394 -27.67 2.16 -7.03
N VAL A 395 -27.10 3.33 -7.34
CA VAL A 395 -26.05 3.95 -6.53
C VAL A 395 -26.59 4.37 -5.15
N LYS A 396 -27.80 4.95 -5.08
CA LYS A 396 -28.47 5.30 -3.81
C LYS A 396 -28.72 4.08 -2.91
N SER A 397 -28.99 2.93 -3.50
CA SER A 397 -29.18 1.68 -2.75
C SER A 397 -27.87 1.09 -2.23
N ALA A 398 -26.76 1.32 -2.93
CA ALA A 398 -25.45 0.81 -2.57
C ALA A 398 -24.70 1.72 -1.57
N VAL A 399 -24.89 3.04 -1.66
CA VAL A 399 -24.18 4.02 -0.84
C VAL A 399 -25.18 4.83 -0.02
N PRO A 400 -25.19 4.69 1.32
CA PRO A 400 -26.06 5.49 2.20
C PRO A 400 -25.76 6.99 2.08
N ALA A 401 -26.82 7.80 2.14
CA ALA A 401 -26.70 9.27 2.05
C ALA A 401 -25.82 9.87 3.15
N GLU A 402 -25.79 9.26 4.34
CA GLU A 402 -24.97 9.70 5.47
C GLU A 402 -23.47 9.60 5.18
N ASN A 403 -23.03 8.50 4.57
CA ASN A 403 -21.64 8.31 4.18
C ASN A 403 -21.23 9.34 3.13
N LEU A 404 -22.07 9.52 2.11
CA LEU A 404 -21.82 10.49 1.05
C LEU A 404 -21.78 11.93 1.58
N ALA A 405 -22.65 12.25 2.55
CA ALA A 405 -22.64 13.56 3.21
C ALA A 405 -21.31 13.81 3.96
N GLY A 406 -20.73 12.79 4.59
CA GLY A 406 -19.41 12.86 5.23
C GLY A 406 -18.31 13.20 4.23
N ASP A 407 -18.29 12.50 3.10
CA ASP A 407 -17.31 12.72 2.03
C ASP A 407 -17.45 14.10 1.40
N ILE A 408 -18.67 14.57 1.15
CA ILE A 408 -18.94 15.91 0.63
C ILE A 408 -18.43 16.99 1.59
N LYS A 409 -18.69 16.84 2.90
CA LYS A 409 -18.18 17.78 3.90
C LYS A 409 -16.66 17.83 3.90
N SER A 410 -16.02 16.67 3.82
CA SER A 410 -14.54 16.54 3.74
C SER A 410 -14.01 17.20 2.46
N GLN A 411 -14.64 16.97 1.30
CA GLN A 411 -14.27 17.63 0.04
C GLN A 411 -14.41 19.15 0.11
N LYS A 412 -15.50 19.67 0.71
CA LYS A 412 -15.69 21.11 0.92
C LYS A 412 -14.62 21.69 1.86
N ALA A 413 -14.24 20.97 2.92
CA ALA A 413 -13.15 21.37 3.82
C ALA A 413 -11.79 21.45 3.08
N ILE A 414 -11.49 20.45 2.23
CA ILE A 414 -10.31 20.48 1.35
C ILE A 414 -10.37 21.68 0.40
N GLY A 415 -11.54 21.99 -0.15
CA GLY A 415 -11.75 23.19 -0.97
C GLY A 415 -11.36 24.49 -0.24
N ILE A 416 -11.84 24.65 1.01
CA ILE A 416 -11.50 25.81 1.85
C ILE A 416 -9.98 25.89 2.13
N ILE A 417 -9.32 24.78 2.40
CA ILE A 417 -7.87 24.72 2.60
C ILE A 417 -7.15 25.20 1.34
N LYS A 418 -7.56 24.71 0.16
CA LYS A 418 -6.98 25.08 -1.15
C LYS A 418 -7.19 26.57 -1.50
N GLU A 419 -8.38 27.08 -1.31
CA GLU A 419 -8.72 28.47 -1.59
C GLU A 419 -7.96 29.47 -0.73
N ASN A 420 -7.69 29.09 0.52
CA ASN A 420 -6.93 29.91 1.47
C ASN A 420 -5.43 29.61 1.46
N ALA A 421 -4.95 28.72 0.58
CA ALA A 421 -3.54 28.39 0.48
C ALA A 421 -2.72 29.54 -0.11
N VAL A 422 -1.48 29.67 0.31
CA VAL A 422 -0.53 30.62 -0.27
C VAL A 422 0.41 29.86 -1.19
N GLU A 423 0.36 30.16 -2.48
CA GLU A 423 1.31 29.57 -3.44
C GLU A 423 2.74 30.01 -3.08
N GLY A 424 3.56 29.05 -2.71
CA GLY A 424 5.00 29.23 -2.53
C GLY A 424 5.69 29.31 -3.89
N ALA A 425 6.76 30.07 -4.01
CA ALA A 425 7.57 30.07 -5.21
C ALA A 425 8.06 28.66 -5.55
N ALA A 426 7.82 28.21 -6.78
CA ALA A 426 8.22 26.89 -7.24
C ALA A 426 9.70 26.64 -6.93
N LYS A 427 9.99 25.69 -6.01
CA LYS A 427 11.34 25.12 -5.95
C LYS A 427 11.58 24.47 -7.31
N LYS A 428 12.56 24.97 -8.06
CA LYS A 428 13.09 24.25 -9.22
C LYS A 428 13.52 22.89 -8.70
N THR A 429 12.68 21.90 -8.86
CA THR A 429 13.08 20.51 -8.69
C THR A 429 14.17 20.26 -9.72
N ALA A 430 15.41 20.20 -9.24
CA ALA A 430 16.49 19.68 -10.02
C ALA A 430 16.06 18.25 -10.39
N ALA A 431 15.75 18.02 -11.65
CA ALA A 431 15.56 16.70 -12.21
C ALA A 431 16.72 15.85 -11.72
N LYS A 432 16.40 14.83 -10.91
CA LYS A 432 17.35 13.81 -10.50
C LYS A 432 17.72 13.08 -11.78
N LYS A 433 18.79 13.56 -12.44
CA LYS A 433 19.47 12.82 -13.48
C LYS A 433 19.94 11.54 -12.81
N GLU A 434 19.28 10.44 -13.12
CA GLU A 434 19.91 9.13 -13.03
C GLU A 434 21.11 9.17 -13.97
N THR A 435 22.26 9.43 -13.37
CA THR A 435 23.54 9.26 -14.03
C THR A 435 23.80 7.78 -14.13
N ALA A 436 23.45 7.22 -15.29
CA ALA A 436 24.14 6.05 -15.78
C ALA A 436 25.66 6.36 -15.75
N THR A 437 26.36 5.58 -14.96
CA THR A 437 27.82 5.55 -14.88
C THR A 437 28.41 5.30 -16.25
N LYS A 438 29.01 6.31 -16.84
CA LYS A 438 30.09 6.13 -17.82
C LYS A 438 31.42 6.27 -17.10
N LYS A 439 32.09 5.15 -16.94
CA LYS A 439 33.55 5.09 -16.86
C LYS A 439 34.09 5.34 -18.27
N ASP A 440 35.08 6.20 -18.38
CA ASP A 440 36.23 6.17 -19.28
C ASP A 440 37.21 7.21 -18.76
N ASP A 441 38.30 6.71 -18.24
CA ASP A 441 39.62 6.45 -18.75
C ASP A 441 40.50 7.71 -18.97
N ALA A 442 41.65 7.53 -18.44
CA ALA A 442 42.98 7.92 -18.82
C ALA A 442 43.72 8.82 -17.83
N GLU A 443 44.56 8.14 -17.06
CA GLU A 443 46.05 8.27 -17.00
C GLU A 443 46.63 9.69 -17.15
N LYS A 444 47.31 10.24 -16.17
CA LYS A 444 48.72 10.17 -15.82
C LYS A 444 49.14 11.16 -14.71
N PRO A 445 50.37 11.05 -14.18
CA PRO A 445 50.61 11.06 -12.74
C PRO A 445 51.45 12.24 -12.21
N ALA A 446 51.58 12.22 -10.87
CA ALA A 446 52.67 12.82 -10.09
C ALA A 446 52.70 14.33 -9.82
N LYS A 447 52.64 14.67 -8.53
CA LYS A 447 53.76 15.23 -7.74
C LYS A 447 53.33 15.47 -6.29
N LYS A 448 53.99 14.73 -5.37
CA LYS A 448 54.33 15.19 -4.00
C LYS A 448 55.36 16.33 -4.11
N PRO A 449 55.53 17.25 -3.16
CA PRO A 449 55.87 17.04 -1.78
C PRO A 449 55.28 18.12 -0.84
N ALA A 450 55.35 18.15 0.44
CA ALA A 450 56.34 17.93 1.44
C ALA A 450 55.77 18.23 2.84
N ALA A 451 56.35 17.59 3.79
CA ALA A 451 56.15 17.61 5.22
C ALA A 451 56.42 18.94 5.93
N LYS A 452 55.77 19.13 7.12
CA LYS A 452 56.37 19.66 8.36
C LYS A 452 55.49 19.19 9.52
N LYS A 453 55.93 18.29 10.38
CA LYS A 453 56.62 18.36 11.66
C LYS A 453 56.03 19.46 12.55
N THR A 454 55.55 19.15 13.73
CA THR A 454 56.13 18.78 15.04
C THR A 454 55.02 18.83 16.07
N THR A 455 54.88 18.20 17.19
CA THR A 455 55.70 17.57 18.24
C THR A 455 54.73 16.93 19.24
N ALA A 456 54.86 15.72 19.59
CA ALA A 456 55.27 15.03 20.80
C ALA A 456 54.77 15.52 22.18
N LYS A 457 54.15 14.60 22.90
CA LYS A 457 54.41 14.08 24.26
C LYS A 457 53.29 13.08 24.60
N LYS A 458 53.64 11.83 24.80
CA LYS A 458 54.06 11.05 25.98
C LYS A 458 53.11 11.19 27.16
N ASP A 459 52.62 10.23 27.78
CA ASP A 459 52.86 8.92 28.36
C ASP A 459 51.54 8.49 29.00
N ASP A 460 51.11 7.30 29.26
CA ASP A 460 51.77 6.15 29.88
C ASP A 460 50.89 4.90 29.75
N ALA A 461 51.56 3.80 29.77
CA ALA A 461 51.18 2.43 29.74
C ALA A 461 50.20 2.00 30.86
N VAL A 462 49.43 0.94 30.67
CA VAL A 462 49.54 -0.33 31.40
C VAL A 462 48.67 -1.41 30.76
N LYS A 463 49.30 -2.55 30.54
CA LYS A 463 48.82 -3.84 30.06
C LYS A 463 48.30 -4.72 31.21
N PRO A 464 47.94 -6.01 31.02
CA PRO A 464 46.65 -6.61 30.77
C PRO A 464 46.28 -7.70 31.82
N ALA A 465 45.07 -8.25 31.81
CA ALA A 465 44.80 -9.58 32.41
C ALA A 465 43.51 -10.20 31.89
N LYS A 466 43.64 -11.28 31.17
CA LYS A 466 43.36 -12.70 31.43
C LYS A 466 41.88 -13.12 31.48
N LYS A 467 41.53 -13.97 30.51
CA LYS A 467 40.49 -15.01 30.57
C LYS A 467 40.69 -15.97 31.75
N PRO A 468 39.62 -16.65 32.20
CA PRO A 468 39.53 -18.11 32.02
C PRO A 468 38.10 -18.55 31.57
N ALA A 469 38.03 -19.44 30.61
CA ALA A 469 38.03 -20.89 30.63
C ALA A 469 36.72 -21.58 31.05
N ALA A 470 36.27 -22.38 30.16
CA ALA A 470 35.14 -23.28 30.07
C ALA A 470 34.86 -24.19 31.29
N LYS A 471 33.60 -24.60 31.45
CA LYS A 471 33.25 -25.91 31.99
C LYS A 471 32.08 -26.53 31.22
N LYS A 472 32.33 -27.68 30.62
CA LYS A 472 31.41 -28.71 30.18
C LYS A 472 30.80 -29.43 31.37
N THR A 473 29.55 -29.87 31.28
CA THR A 473 29.02 -31.15 31.76
C THR A 473 27.63 -31.34 31.11
N THR A 474 27.52 -32.24 30.17
CA THR A 474 27.07 -33.65 30.15
C THR A 474 25.60 -33.89 30.56
N LYS A 475 24.85 -34.32 29.56
CA LYS A 475 23.87 -35.43 29.46
C LYS A 475 23.05 -35.88 30.68
N LYS A 476 21.73 -35.96 30.51
CA LYS A 476 21.02 -37.27 30.62
C LYS A 476 19.64 -37.21 29.96
N THR A 477 19.38 -38.13 29.19
CA THR A 477 18.26 -38.80 28.54
C THR A 477 17.17 -39.27 29.51
N GLU A 478 15.98 -39.62 28.93
CA GLU A 478 14.86 -40.44 29.42
C GLU A 478 13.74 -39.63 30.09
N GLU A 479 12.49 -39.68 29.73
CA GLU A 479 11.61 -40.63 28.96
C GLU A 479 10.58 -39.85 28.18
#